data_cc46e224f0e4a5390d065c87a56e46c3
#
_entry.id   cc46e224f0e4a5390d065c87a56e46c3
#
_cell.length_a   1.000
_cell.length_b   1.000
_cell.length_c   1.000
_cell.angle_alpha   90.00
_cell.angle_beta   90.00
_cell.angle_gamma   90.00
#
_symmetry.space_group_name_H-M   'P 1'
#
loop_
_entity.id
_entity.type
_entity.pdbx_description
1 polymer ?
#
loop_
_entity_poly.entity_id
_entity_poly.type
_entity_poly.pdbx_seq_one_letter_code
_entity_poly.pdbx_strand_id
1 'polypeptide(L)'
;GHLFIAQPPLYKVKKGKQEQYLKDDVALDGFLLQGAMDNASLHSSATAPAISGTGLESLAVQFRQVAATIRRVERIIPAVILTQMVYAPVLSLEELHDQDRVSGWLDAMLECLEQQEEGGALYDGQIRSNPERDGYLPMVTITTHGIDDDYLIGFDFLSSGEYRSIVALNLALSGLLEKDGYFQRGEKTYATESFAAGLEWLMKEARRGLSVQRYKGLGEMNPDQLWETTMDPEQRRMLCVTIDDAIAADQMFTTLMGDDVEPRRLFIEENALRVANLDF
;
A
#
# COMPACT_ATOMS: atom_id res chain seq x y z
N GLY A 1 27.96 -21.24 4.99
CA GLY A 1 27.33 -21.21 6.30
C GLY A 1 28.10 -20.44 7.37
N HIS A 2 29.20 -19.70 6.98
CA HIS A 2 30.00 -18.91 7.93
C HIS A 2 30.05 -17.43 7.59
N LEU A 3 29.36 -17.01 6.53
CA LEU A 3 29.27 -15.59 6.16
C LEU A 3 27.94 -15.02 6.66
N PHE A 4 28.03 -13.94 7.41
CA PHE A 4 26.88 -13.25 7.98
C PHE A 4 26.97 -11.75 7.70
N ILE A 5 25.80 -11.13 7.45
CA ILE A 5 25.66 -9.70 7.28
C ILE A 5 24.90 -9.16 8.49
N ALA A 6 25.50 -8.25 9.25
CA ALA A 6 24.82 -7.58 10.35
C ALA A 6 23.70 -6.69 9.81
N GLN A 7 22.55 -6.69 10.48
CA GLN A 7 21.39 -5.88 10.13
C GLN A 7 21.11 -4.85 11.21
N PRO A 8 21.72 -3.65 11.11
CA PRO A 8 21.44 -2.56 12.03
C PRO A 8 19.97 -2.11 11.85
N PRO A 9 19.37 -1.47 12.88
CA PRO A 9 18.05 -0.89 12.76
C PRO A 9 18.06 0.32 11.83
N LEU A 10 17.00 0.46 11.05
CA LEU A 10 16.82 1.62 10.17
C LEU A 10 16.24 2.83 10.92
N TYR A 11 15.47 2.59 11.99
CA TYR A 11 14.81 3.63 12.75
C TYR A 11 15.05 3.53 14.25
N LYS A 12 15.09 4.70 14.90
CA LYS A 12 14.92 4.87 16.33
C LYS A 12 13.66 5.70 16.57
N VAL A 13 12.74 5.17 17.34
CA VAL A 13 11.53 5.88 17.76
C VAL A 13 11.60 6.20 19.24
N LYS A 14 11.15 7.40 19.62
CA LYS A 14 11.14 7.86 21.01
C LYS A 14 9.82 8.53 21.34
N LYS A 15 9.16 8.06 22.39
CA LYS A 15 7.94 8.64 22.95
C LYS A 15 8.11 8.86 24.45
N GLY A 16 8.27 10.11 24.85
CA GLY A 16 8.59 10.44 26.24
C GLY A 16 9.92 9.85 26.67
N LYS A 17 9.91 8.93 27.65
CA LYS A 17 11.11 8.23 28.15
C LYS A 17 11.38 6.89 27.47
N GLN A 18 10.44 6.39 26.66
CA GLN A 18 10.58 5.10 25.98
C GLN A 18 11.27 5.31 24.65
N GLU A 19 12.27 4.49 24.37
CA GLU A 19 13.00 4.44 23.11
C GLU A 19 12.95 3.00 22.59
N GLN A 20 12.82 2.85 21.27
CA GLN A 20 12.81 1.55 20.60
C GLN A 20 13.49 1.65 19.24
N TYR A 21 14.28 0.63 18.90
CA TYR A 21 14.87 0.49 17.58
C TYR A 21 13.98 -0.37 16.70
N LEU A 22 13.77 0.06 15.46
CA LEU A 22 12.93 -0.64 14.48
C LEU A 22 13.78 -0.96 13.25
N LYS A 23 13.60 -2.19 12.75
CA LYS A 23 14.43 -2.77 11.70
C LYS A 23 14.29 -2.06 10.35
N ASP A 24 13.05 -1.79 9.94
CA ASP A 24 12.70 -1.35 8.58
C ASP A 24 11.39 -0.54 8.58
N ASP A 25 10.98 -0.09 7.41
CA ASP A 25 9.75 0.66 7.19
C ASP A 25 8.50 -0.11 7.63
N VAL A 26 8.50 -1.44 7.43
CA VAL A 26 7.38 -2.31 7.83
C VAL A 26 7.22 -2.33 9.35
N ALA A 27 8.35 -2.41 10.08
CA ALA A 27 8.34 -2.35 11.53
C ALA A 27 7.90 -0.98 12.06
N LEU A 28 8.32 0.12 11.41
CA LEU A 28 7.88 1.47 11.74
C LEU A 28 6.38 1.63 11.50
N ASP A 29 5.91 1.17 10.38
CA ASP A 29 4.51 1.20 10.03
C ASP A 29 3.64 0.39 11.00
N GLY A 30 4.10 -0.80 11.39
CA GLY A 30 3.42 -1.63 12.40
C GLY A 30 3.38 -0.93 13.76
N PHE A 31 4.50 -0.34 14.19
CA PHE A 31 4.58 0.43 15.44
C PHE A 31 3.61 1.63 15.45
N LEU A 32 3.57 2.38 14.36
CA LEU A 32 2.66 3.51 14.22
C LEU A 32 1.20 3.07 14.21
N LEU A 33 0.88 1.97 13.52
CA LEU A 33 -0.48 1.42 13.48
C LEU A 33 -0.93 0.97 14.87
N GLN A 34 -0.10 0.23 15.58
CA GLN A 34 -0.38 -0.20 16.95
C GLN A 34 -0.65 1.02 17.84
N GLY A 35 0.24 2.04 17.78
CA GLY A 35 0.05 3.28 18.51
C GLY A 35 -1.20 4.08 18.09
N ALA A 36 -1.67 3.92 16.85
CA ALA A 36 -2.90 4.55 16.37
C ALA A 36 -4.15 3.85 16.90
N MET A 37 -4.08 2.53 17.10
CA MET A 37 -5.20 1.74 17.64
C MET A 37 -5.36 1.89 19.17
N ASP A 38 -4.34 2.38 19.87
CA ASP A 38 -4.41 2.64 21.30
C ASP A 38 -5.52 3.65 21.65
N ASN A 39 -6.52 3.21 22.42
CA ASN A 39 -7.71 3.99 22.80
C ASN A 39 -8.47 4.56 21.58
N ALA A 40 -8.42 3.86 20.45
CA ALA A 40 -9.14 4.21 19.25
C ALA A 40 -10.44 3.42 19.11
N SER A 41 -11.47 4.07 18.57
CA SER A 41 -12.73 3.44 18.18
C SER A 41 -13.31 4.12 16.94
N LEU A 42 -14.07 3.33 16.20
CA LEU A 42 -14.89 3.77 15.07
C LEU A 42 -16.35 3.63 15.47
N HIS A 43 -17.13 4.66 15.24
CA HIS A 43 -18.57 4.68 15.40
C HIS A 43 -19.21 4.84 14.03
N SER A 44 -20.01 3.85 13.62
CA SER A 44 -20.68 3.88 12.32
C SER A 44 -21.69 5.02 12.21
N SER A 45 -22.35 5.34 13.33
CA SER A 45 -23.23 6.50 13.51
C SER A 45 -23.19 6.95 14.97
N ALA A 46 -23.84 8.06 15.29
CA ALA A 46 -23.89 8.62 16.66
C ALA A 46 -24.48 7.65 17.70
N THR A 47 -25.30 6.69 17.27
CA THR A 47 -25.98 5.72 18.16
C THR A 47 -25.46 4.30 18.03
N ALA A 48 -24.59 4.02 17.08
CA ALA A 48 -24.05 2.69 16.85
C ALA A 48 -23.01 2.28 17.90
N PRO A 49 -22.91 0.98 18.23
CA PRO A 49 -21.85 0.50 19.11
C PRO A 49 -20.47 0.75 18.51
N ALA A 50 -19.51 1.06 19.37
CA ALA A 50 -18.13 1.31 18.97
C ALA A 50 -17.45 0.05 18.44
N ILE A 51 -16.79 0.15 17.30
CA ILE A 51 -15.85 -0.86 16.78
C ILE A 51 -14.46 -0.46 17.28
N SER A 52 -13.84 -1.29 18.11
CA SER A 52 -12.55 -1.01 18.74
C SER A 52 -11.68 -2.27 18.86
N GLY A 53 -10.46 -2.13 19.34
CA GLY A 53 -9.55 -3.24 19.57
C GLY A 53 -9.26 -4.04 18.29
N THR A 54 -9.33 -5.36 18.36
CA THR A 54 -8.99 -6.26 17.25
C THR A 54 -9.86 -6.07 15.99
N GLY A 55 -11.11 -5.64 16.15
CA GLY A 55 -12.02 -5.37 15.01
C GLY A 55 -11.53 -4.17 14.18
N LEU A 56 -11.24 -3.05 14.83
CA LEU A 56 -10.72 -1.86 14.15
C LEU A 56 -9.31 -2.10 13.61
N GLU A 57 -8.46 -2.81 14.36
CA GLU A 57 -7.11 -3.18 13.95
C GLU A 57 -7.13 -4.04 12.67
N SER A 58 -8.01 -5.06 12.62
CA SER A 58 -8.17 -5.92 11.44
C SER A 58 -8.56 -5.14 10.19
N LEU A 59 -9.52 -4.21 10.31
CA LEU A 59 -9.93 -3.32 9.22
C LEU A 59 -8.78 -2.41 8.77
N ALA A 60 -8.04 -1.84 9.71
CA ALA A 60 -6.91 -0.97 9.41
C ALA A 60 -5.75 -1.72 8.72
N VAL A 61 -5.46 -2.95 9.16
CA VAL A 61 -4.46 -3.83 8.52
C VAL A 61 -4.91 -4.19 7.11
N GLN A 62 -6.16 -4.62 6.91
CA GLN A 62 -6.71 -4.96 5.61
C GLN A 62 -6.66 -3.75 4.66
N PHE A 63 -7.08 -2.57 5.12
CA PHE A 63 -7.01 -1.33 4.35
C PHE A 63 -5.59 -1.03 3.88
N ARG A 64 -4.60 -1.13 4.77
CA ARG A 64 -3.20 -0.89 4.44
C ARG A 64 -2.61 -1.91 3.47
N GLN A 65 -3.00 -3.18 3.60
CA GLN A 65 -2.60 -4.23 2.64
C GLN A 65 -3.14 -3.94 1.25
N VAL A 66 -4.40 -3.52 1.14
CA VAL A 66 -4.99 -3.12 -0.14
C VAL A 66 -4.33 -1.86 -0.69
N ALA A 67 -4.06 -0.85 0.13
CA ALA A 67 -3.32 0.34 -0.29
C ALA A 67 -1.90 0.01 -0.80
N ALA A 68 -1.22 -0.95 -0.19
CA ALA A 68 0.08 -1.44 -0.69
C ALA A 68 -0.06 -2.21 -2.01
N THR A 69 -1.15 -2.98 -2.18
CA THR A 69 -1.46 -3.68 -3.43
C THR A 69 -1.74 -2.68 -4.55
N ILE A 70 -2.54 -1.63 -4.29
CA ILE A 70 -2.82 -0.54 -5.25
C ILE A 70 -1.51 0.09 -5.73
N ARG A 71 -0.60 0.49 -4.82
CA ARG A 71 0.71 1.06 -5.17
C ARG A 71 1.56 0.14 -6.06
N ARG A 72 1.43 -1.17 -5.92
CA ARG A 72 2.14 -2.14 -6.76
C ARG A 72 1.56 -2.21 -8.17
N VAL A 73 0.25 -2.07 -8.30
CA VAL A 73 -0.50 -2.25 -9.57
C VAL A 73 -0.73 -0.91 -10.30
N GLU A 74 -0.51 0.24 -9.66
CA GLU A 74 -0.79 1.57 -10.22
C GLU A 74 -0.06 1.90 -11.53
N ARG A 75 0.97 1.13 -11.87
CA ARG A 75 1.65 1.24 -13.17
C ARG A 75 0.82 0.70 -14.35
N ILE A 76 -0.18 -0.14 -14.07
CA ILE A 76 -1.05 -0.76 -15.07
C ILE A 76 -2.40 -0.06 -15.09
N ILE A 77 -3.01 0.15 -13.92
CA ILE A 77 -4.26 0.87 -13.74
C ILE A 77 -4.00 1.96 -12.69
N PRO A 78 -4.26 3.23 -12.99
CA PRO A 78 -3.98 4.35 -12.08
C PRO A 78 -4.54 4.15 -10.67
N ALA A 79 -3.79 4.60 -9.67
CA ALA A 79 -4.16 4.49 -8.27
C ALA A 79 -5.53 5.11 -7.97
N VAL A 80 -5.91 6.19 -8.67
CA VAL A 80 -7.22 6.84 -8.51
C VAL A 80 -8.36 5.87 -8.86
N ILE A 81 -8.28 5.15 -9.99
CA ILE A 81 -9.28 4.15 -10.38
C ILE A 81 -9.33 3.00 -9.36
N LEU A 82 -8.16 2.45 -9.02
CA LEU A 82 -8.07 1.32 -8.07
C LEU A 82 -8.59 1.69 -6.67
N THR A 83 -8.36 2.91 -6.23
CA THR A 83 -8.86 3.41 -4.94
C THR A 83 -10.38 3.57 -4.97
N GLN A 84 -10.95 4.06 -6.07
CA GLN A 84 -12.40 4.17 -6.20
C GLN A 84 -13.09 2.82 -6.28
N MET A 85 -12.44 1.76 -6.80
CA MET A 85 -12.99 0.38 -6.75
C MET A 85 -13.23 -0.12 -5.32
N VAL A 86 -12.57 0.46 -4.31
CA VAL A 86 -12.85 0.14 -2.89
C VAL A 86 -14.23 0.65 -2.45
N TYR A 87 -14.78 1.67 -3.12
CA TYR A 87 -16.04 2.33 -2.76
C TYR A 87 -17.14 2.15 -3.80
N ALA A 88 -16.78 1.87 -5.05
CA ALA A 88 -17.70 1.62 -6.15
C ALA A 88 -18.36 0.24 -6.03
N PRO A 89 -19.47 -0.02 -6.73
CA PRO A 89 -20.04 -1.36 -6.82
C PRO A 89 -19.02 -2.41 -7.30
N VAL A 90 -19.17 -3.65 -6.84
CA VAL A 90 -18.30 -4.74 -7.28
C VAL A 90 -18.73 -5.18 -8.68
N LEU A 91 -17.76 -5.40 -9.57
CA LEU A 91 -17.98 -5.99 -10.89
C LEU A 91 -17.46 -7.44 -10.88
N SER A 92 -18.34 -8.40 -11.05
CA SER A 92 -17.97 -9.81 -11.14
C SER A 92 -17.62 -10.23 -12.57
N LEU A 93 -16.87 -11.33 -12.72
CA LEU A 93 -16.54 -11.87 -14.05
C LEU A 93 -17.79 -12.32 -14.84
N GLU A 94 -18.82 -12.77 -14.14
CA GLU A 94 -20.08 -13.21 -14.77
C GLU A 94 -20.85 -12.03 -15.37
N GLU A 95 -20.80 -10.87 -14.72
CA GLU A 95 -21.46 -9.66 -15.20
C GLU A 95 -20.81 -9.05 -16.46
N LEU A 96 -19.58 -9.45 -16.80
CA LEU A 96 -18.93 -9.02 -18.04
C LEU A 96 -19.62 -9.52 -19.31
N HIS A 97 -20.52 -10.49 -19.23
CA HIS A 97 -21.34 -10.96 -20.36
C HIS A 97 -22.60 -10.12 -20.57
N ASP A 98 -22.90 -9.20 -19.67
CA ASP A 98 -24.07 -8.31 -19.70
C ASP A 98 -23.63 -6.86 -19.88
N GLN A 99 -23.88 -6.31 -21.07
CA GLN A 99 -23.47 -4.94 -21.40
C GLN A 99 -24.11 -3.89 -20.48
N ASP A 100 -25.38 -4.10 -20.09
CA ASP A 100 -26.10 -3.14 -19.25
C ASP A 100 -25.52 -3.13 -17.83
N ARG A 101 -25.09 -4.30 -17.32
CA ARG A 101 -24.38 -4.39 -16.03
C ARG A 101 -23.03 -3.68 -16.05
N VAL A 102 -22.23 -3.89 -17.10
CA VAL A 102 -20.94 -3.22 -17.26
C VAL A 102 -21.14 -1.71 -17.41
N SER A 103 -22.18 -1.26 -18.14
CA SER A 103 -22.49 0.16 -18.27
C SER A 103 -22.87 0.76 -16.92
N GLY A 104 -23.78 0.15 -16.19
CA GLY A 104 -24.19 0.64 -14.87
C GLY A 104 -23.03 0.67 -13.85
N TRP A 105 -22.11 -0.30 -13.91
CA TRP A 105 -20.91 -0.27 -13.10
C TRP A 105 -19.98 0.88 -13.50
N LEU A 106 -19.78 1.09 -14.81
CA LEU A 106 -18.92 2.17 -15.33
C LEU A 106 -19.46 3.55 -14.94
N ASP A 107 -20.76 3.77 -15.07
CA ASP A 107 -21.41 5.02 -14.68
C ASP A 107 -21.21 5.30 -13.18
N ALA A 108 -21.42 4.30 -12.31
CA ALA A 108 -21.18 4.43 -10.87
C ALA A 108 -19.70 4.67 -10.54
N MET A 109 -18.77 4.07 -11.30
CA MET A 109 -17.33 4.33 -11.13
C MET A 109 -16.97 5.75 -11.52
N LEU A 110 -17.50 6.27 -12.62
CA LEU A 110 -17.29 7.65 -13.05
C LEU A 110 -17.83 8.66 -12.03
N GLU A 111 -19.03 8.41 -11.47
CA GLU A 111 -19.56 9.24 -10.39
C GLU A 111 -18.63 9.27 -9.17
N CYS A 112 -18.04 8.13 -8.79
CA CYS A 112 -17.06 8.07 -7.70
C CYS A 112 -15.78 8.83 -8.03
N LEU A 113 -15.31 8.79 -9.28
CA LEU A 113 -14.11 9.49 -9.74
C LEU A 113 -14.32 11.01 -9.78
N GLU A 114 -15.47 11.47 -10.28
CA GLU A 114 -15.82 12.89 -10.35
C GLU A 114 -15.97 13.56 -8.99
N GLN A 115 -16.37 12.80 -7.96
CA GLN A 115 -16.44 13.31 -6.59
C GLN A 115 -15.07 13.61 -5.97
N GLN A 116 -13.99 13.14 -6.61
CA GLN A 116 -12.63 13.46 -6.18
C GLN A 116 -12.18 14.76 -6.84
N GLU A 117 -12.26 15.88 -6.15
CA GLU A 117 -11.84 17.21 -6.64
C GLU A 117 -10.31 17.35 -6.86
N GLU A 118 -9.55 16.28 -6.98
CA GLU A 118 -8.09 16.33 -7.08
C GLU A 118 -7.61 16.55 -8.53
N GLY A 119 -7.02 17.69 -8.79
CA GLY A 119 -6.08 17.92 -9.89
C GLY A 119 -6.65 18.34 -11.25
N GLY A 120 -7.98 18.57 -11.39
CA GLY A 120 -8.57 19.03 -12.66
C GLY A 120 -8.50 17.99 -13.79
N ALA A 121 -8.39 16.69 -13.47
CA ALA A 121 -8.55 15.61 -14.41
C ALA A 121 -10.04 15.46 -14.79
N LEU A 122 -10.31 15.14 -16.06
CA LEU A 122 -11.64 14.76 -16.52
C LEU A 122 -11.68 13.26 -16.71
N TYR A 123 -12.83 12.65 -16.42
CA TYR A 123 -13.03 11.22 -16.53
C TYR A 123 -14.13 10.94 -17.55
N ASP A 124 -13.90 9.98 -18.44
CA ASP A 124 -14.88 9.49 -19.40
C ASP A 124 -14.82 7.96 -19.42
N GLY A 125 -15.87 7.31 -19.91
CA GLY A 125 -15.98 5.87 -19.92
C GLY A 125 -16.53 5.32 -21.20
N GLN A 126 -15.95 4.20 -21.64
CA GLN A 126 -16.42 3.47 -22.82
C GLN A 126 -16.44 1.97 -22.54
N ILE A 127 -17.34 1.25 -23.22
CA ILE A 127 -17.38 -0.20 -23.17
C ILE A 127 -16.70 -0.74 -24.43
N ARG A 128 -15.74 -1.64 -24.24
CA ARG A 128 -15.07 -2.36 -25.32
C ARG A 128 -15.61 -3.80 -25.40
N SER A 129 -16.10 -4.20 -26.56
CA SER A 129 -16.44 -5.59 -26.81
C SER A 129 -15.18 -6.45 -26.90
N ASN A 130 -15.18 -7.60 -26.25
CA ASN A 130 -14.13 -8.62 -26.35
C ASN A 130 -14.69 -9.89 -27.00
N PRO A 131 -14.59 -10.04 -28.34
CA PRO A 131 -15.15 -11.19 -29.04
C PRO A 131 -14.50 -12.53 -28.69
N GLU A 132 -13.25 -12.52 -28.21
CA GLU A 132 -12.52 -13.74 -27.86
C GLU A 132 -13.09 -14.44 -26.62
N ARG A 133 -13.63 -13.65 -25.68
CA ARG A 133 -14.21 -14.14 -24.41
C ARG A 133 -15.69 -13.83 -24.28
N ASP A 134 -16.36 -13.45 -25.39
CA ASP A 134 -17.79 -13.11 -25.44
C ASP A 134 -18.22 -12.22 -24.27
N GLY A 135 -17.56 -11.05 -24.15
CA GLY A 135 -17.79 -10.15 -23.02
C GLY A 135 -17.55 -8.70 -23.35
N TYR A 136 -17.93 -7.86 -22.40
CA TYR A 136 -17.81 -6.42 -22.43
C TYR A 136 -16.83 -5.95 -21.34
N LEU A 137 -15.89 -5.10 -21.71
CA LEU A 137 -14.86 -4.61 -20.78
C LEU A 137 -15.04 -3.11 -20.59
N PRO A 138 -15.08 -2.63 -19.34
CA PRO A 138 -15.09 -1.20 -19.06
C PRO A 138 -13.71 -0.60 -19.33
N MET A 139 -13.70 0.54 -19.97
CA MET A 139 -12.51 1.36 -20.22
C MET A 139 -12.76 2.74 -19.63
N VAL A 140 -11.84 3.19 -18.78
CA VAL A 140 -11.86 4.54 -18.20
C VAL A 140 -10.81 5.38 -18.92
N THR A 141 -11.19 6.52 -19.42
CA THR A 141 -10.30 7.52 -20.01
C THR A 141 -10.06 8.63 -19.00
N ILE A 142 -8.81 8.95 -18.73
CA ILE A 142 -8.42 10.07 -17.87
C ILE A 142 -7.78 11.13 -18.75
N THR A 143 -8.40 12.31 -18.80
CA THR A 143 -7.86 13.47 -19.53
C THR A 143 -7.13 14.39 -18.56
N THR A 144 -5.82 14.50 -18.70
CA THR A 144 -4.99 15.41 -17.89
C THR A 144 -4.25 16.37 -18.82
N HIS A 145 -4.42 17.67 -18.60
CA HIS A 145 -3.80 18.72 -19.44
C HIS A 145 -4.12 18.58 -20.94
N GLY A 146 -5.30 18.05 -21.28
CA GLY A 146 -5.75 17.83 -22.66
C GLY A 146 -5.15 16.60 -23.35
N ILE A 147 -4.52 15.70 -22.61
CA ILE A 147 -4.03 14.40 -23.08
C ILE A 147 -4.92 13.32 -22.48
N ASP A 148 -5.41 12.43 -23.35
CA ASP A 148 -6.27 11.31 -22.98
C ASP A 148 -5.44 10.05 -22.83
N ASP A 149 -5.58 9.41 -21.67
CA ASP A 149 -5.01 8.09 -21.36
C ASP A 149 -6.13 7.08 -21.10
N ASP A 150 -6.15 5.99 -21.87
CA ASP A 150 -7.16 4.95 -21.81
C ASP A 150 -6.72 3.77 -20.95
N TYR A 151 -7.55 3.39 -19.97
CA TYR A 151 -7.30 2.27 -19.06
C TYR A 151 -8.39 1.22 -19.16
N LEU A 152 -8.05 0.09 -19.80
CA LEU A 152 -8.97 -1.04 -19.96
C LEU A 152 -8.92 -1.94 -18.71
N ILE A 153 -10.08 -2.17 -18.09
CA ILE A 153 -10.21 -3.07 -16.96
C ILE A 153 -10.58 -4.46 -17.50
N GLY A 154 -9.55 -5.27 -17.72
CA GLY A 154 -9.67 -6.55 -18.41
C GLY A 154 -9.95 -7.75 -17.49
N PHE A 155 -10.30 -8.89 -18.10
CA PHE A 155 -10.51 -10.17 -17.41
C PHE A 155 -9.36 -10.58 -16.49
N ASP A 156 -8.11 -10.35 -16.94
CA ASP A 156 -6.92 -10.78 -16.20
C ASP A 156 -6.80 -10.02 -14.87
N PHE A 157 -7.10 -8.71 -14.85
CA PHE A 157 -7.15 -7.94 -13.62
C PHE A 157 -8.32 -8.36 -12.73
N LEU A 158 -9.54 -8.47 -13.29
CA LEU A 158 -10.75 -8.83 -12.52
C LEU A 158 -10.69 -10.25 -11.93
N SER A 159 -9.92 -11.18 -12.54
CA SER A 159 -9.65 -12.51 -12.00
C SER A 159 -8.48 -12.57 -11.02
N SER A 160 -7.72 -11.50 -10.86
CA SER A 160 -6.49 -11.45 -10.07
C SER A 160 -6.73 -11.53 -8.56
N GLY A 161 -5.67 -11.86 -7.82
CA GLY A 161 -5.66 -11.79 -6.35
C GLY A 161 -5.76 -10.36 -5.84
N GLU A 162 -5.24 -9.42 -6.60
CA GLU A 162 -5.27 -7.99 -6.33
C GLU A 162 -6.70 -7.45 -6.33
N TYR A 163 -7.47 -7.74 -7.37
CA TYR A 163 -8.88 -7.34 -7.43
C TYR A 163 -9.70 -7.98 -6.32
N ARG A 164 -9.50 -9.28 -6.05
CA ARG A 164 -10.19 -9.97 -4.94
C ARG A 164 -9.91 -9.31 -3.59
N SER A 165 -8.70 -8.81 -3.36
CA SER A 165 -8.37 -8.10 -2.11
C SER A 165 -9.07 -6.74 -2.02
N ILE A 166 -9.21 -6.02 -3.15
CA ILE A 166 -9.98 -4.77 -3.25
C ILE A 166 -11.46 -5.04 -2.94
N VAL A 167 -12.04 -6.06 -3.57
CA VAL A 167 -13.45 -6.47 -3.34
C VAL A 167 -13.69 -6.85 -1.88
N ALA A 168 -12.79 -7.62 -1.27
CA ALA A 168 -12.91 -8.01 0.13
C ALA A 168 -12.91 -6.78 1.07
N LEU A 169 -12.10 -5.77 0.77
CA LEU A 169 -12.10 -4.50 1.52
C LEU A 169 -13.38 -3.71 1.26
N ASN A 170 -13.83 -3.60 0.00
CA ASN A 170 -15.09 -2.95 -0.36
C ASN A 170 -16.26 -3.50 0.47
N LEU A 171 -16.40 -4.83 0.52
CA LEU A 171 -17.44 -5.50 1.29
C LEU A 171 -17.32 -5.24 2.80
N ALA A 172 -16.09 -5.14 3.33
CA ALA A 172 -15.85 -4.85 4.74
C ALA A 172 -16.16 -3.39 5.10
N LEU A 173 -16.00 -2.45 4.16
CA LEU A 173 -16.26 -1.02 4.36
C LEU A 173 -17.68 -0.60 3.96
N SER A 174 -18.39 -1.42 3.17
CA SER A 174 -19.74 -1.12 2.72
C SER A 174 -20.71 -0.96 3.90
N GLY A 175 -21.33 0.23 4.00
CA GLY A 175 -22.24 0.56 5.09
C GLY A 175 -21.57 0.70 6.47
N LEU A 176 -20.24 0.71 6.54
CA LEU A 176 -19.51 0.82 7.81
C LEU A 176 -19.58 2.22 8.42
N LEU A 177 -19.62 3.26 7.60
CA LEU A 177 -19.72 4.66 8.02
C LEU A 177 -20.94 5.31 7.39
N GLU A 178 -21.77 5.90 8.24
CA GLU A 178 -22.92 6.74 7.87
C GLU A 178 -22.51 8.23 7.93
N LYS A 179 -23.40 9.14 7.51
CA LYS A 179 -23.12 10.58 7.46
C LYS A 179 -22.70 11.20 8.80
N ASP A 180 -23.15 10.63 9.91
CA ASP A 180 -22.82 11.05 11.28
C ASP A 180 -21.77 10.14 11.94
N GLY A 181 -21.10 9.30 11.13
CA GLY A 181 -20.02 8.43 11.57
C GLY A 181 -18.77 9.21 12.00
N TYR A 182 -18.03 8.67 12.94
CA TYR A 182 -16.81 9.31 13.42
C TYR A 182 -15.80 8.32 13.97
N PHE A 183 -14.54 8.73 13.95
CA PHE A 183 -13.46 8.11 14.69
C PHE A 183 -13.23 8.82 16.01
N GLN A 184 -12.89 8.07 17.05
CA GLN A 184 -12.53 8.59 18.36
C GLN A 184 -11.19 8.04 18.80
N ARG A 185 -10.38 8.89 19.45
CA ARG A 185 -9.14 8.48 20.12
C ARG A 185 -9.01 9.23 21.44
N GLY A 186 -9.21 8.53 22.56
CA GLY A 186 -9.33 9.14 23.86
C GLY A 186 -10.53 10.11 23.90
N GLU A 187 -10.25 11.41 24.21
CA GLU A 187 -11.30 12.45 24.24
C GLU A 187 -11.52 13.15 22.89
N LYS A 188 -10.70 12.86 21.88
CA LYS A 188 -10.78 13.51 20.56
C LYS A 188 -11.65 12.70 19.62
N THR A 189 -12.44 13.40 18.82
CA THR A 189 -13.28 12.83 17.77
C THR A 189 -12.98 13.46 16.41
N TYR A 190 -13.20 12.70 15.36
CA TYR A 190 -13.08 13.14 13.97
C TYR A 190 -14.24 12.58 13.16
N ALA A 191 -15.19 13.47 12.81
CA ALA A 191 -16.34 13.11 11.98
C ALA A 191 -15.89 12.97 10.52
N THR A 192 -16.25 11.85 9.90
CA THR A 192 -15.92 11.57 8.50
C THR A 192 -16.74 10.40 7.97
N GLU A 193 -17.10 10.47 6.70
CA GLU A 193 -17.72 9.38 5.95
C GLU A 193 -16.65 8.45 5.30
N SER A 194 -15.37 8.82 5.36
CA SER A 194 -14.27 8.08 4.76
C SER A 194 -13.44 7.32 5.79
N PHE A 195 -13.36 6.01 5.64
CA PHE A 195 -12.48 5.18 6.47
C PHE A 195 -11.00 5.56 6.28
N ALA A 196 -10.59 5.88 5.05
CA ALA A 196 -9.24 6.34 4.75
C ALA A 196 -8.87 7.60 5.53
N ALA A 197 -9.72 8.64 5.50
CA ALA A 197 -9.51 9.89 6.21
C ALA A 197 -9.48 9.69 7.74
N GLY A 198 -10.37 8.84 8.26
CA GLY A 198 -10.39 8.50 9.67
C GLY A 198 -9.12 7.76 10.13
N LEU A 199 -8.65 6.79 9.34
CA LEU A 199 -7.42 6.06 9.63
C LEU A 199 -6.20 6.98 9.56
N GLU A 200 -6.13 7.86 8.56
CA GLU A 200 -5.07 8.86 8.44
C GLU A 200 -5.04 9.79 9.66
N TRP A 201 -6.21 10.25 10.09
CA TRP A 201 -6.32 11.07 11.31
C TRP A 201 -5.80 10.29 12.54
N LEU A 202 -6.17 9.03 12.74
CA LEU A 202 -5.65 8.20 13.83
C LEU A 202 -4.13 8.08 13.78
N MET A 203 -3.57 7.83 12.59
CA MET A 203 -2.13 7.73 12.38
C MET A 203 -1.42 9.06 12.67
N LYS A 204 -2.00 10.19 12.28
CA LYS A 204 -1.50 11.53 12.58
C LYS A 204 -1.51 11.83 14.08
N GLU A 205 -2.60 11.47 14.79
CA GLU A 205 -2.67 11.60 16.23
C GLU A 205 -1.67 10.69 16.96
N ALA A 206 -1.39 9.48 16.44
CA ALA A 206 -0.40 8.58 17.00
C ALA A 206 1.03 9.12 16.90
N ARG A 207 1.33 9.84 15.82
CA ARG A 207 2.64 10.49 15.60
C ARG A 207 2.90 11.68 16.51
N ARG A 208 1.88 12.25 17.16
CA ARG A 208 2.07 13.42 18.06
C ARG A 208 2.94 13.05 19.24
N GLY A 209 3.99 13.81 19.43
CA GLY A 209 4.97 13.58 20.51
C GLY A 209 5.90 12.39 20.29
N LEU A 210 5.87 11.77 19.09
CA LEU A 210 6.82 10.75 18.67
C LEU A 210 7.96 11.41 17.90
N SER A 211 9.20 11.15 18.33
CA SER A 211 10.41 11.47 17.57
C SER A 211 10.83 10.22 16.80
N VAL A 212 11.01 10.35 15.50
CA VAL A 212 11.49 9.29 14.62
C VAL A 212 12.80 9.74 14.01
N GLN A 213 13.85 8.98 14.27
CA GLN A 213 15.17 9.17 13.66
C GLN A 213 15.42 8.02 12.69
N ARG A 214 15.74 8.35 11.43
CA ARG A 214 16.18 7.38 10.44
C ARG A 214 17.68 7.38 10.36
N TYR A 215 18.29 6.21 10.41
CA TYR A 215 19.73 6.04 10.21
C TYR A 215 20.00 5.72 8.74
N LYS A 216 20.84 6.53 8.08
CA LYS A 216 21.30 6.29 6.71
C LYS A 216 22.55 5.42 6.66
N GLY A 217 23.29 5.38 7.77
CA GLY A 217 24.50 4.58 7.89
C GLY A 217 24.96 4.43 9.33
N LEU A 218 25.86 3.48 9.58
CA LEU A 218 26.39 3.19 10.92
C LEU A 218 27.19 4.36 11.54
N GLY A 219 27.72 5.27 10.71
CA GLY A 219 28.46 6.45 11.19
C GLY A 219 27.59 7.48 11.91
N GLU A 220 26.26 7.37 11.83
CA GLU A 220 25.33 8.23 12.57
C GLU A 220 25.05 7.72 14.00
N MET A 221 25.51 6.51 14.32
CA MET A 221 25.37 5.90 15.64
C MET A 221 26.59 6.20 16.49
N ASN A 222 26.37 6.57 17.76
CA ASN A 222 27.45 6.60 18.71
C ASN A 222 27.90 5.16 19.09
N PRO A 223 29.09 4.99 19.75
CA PRO A 223 29.61 3.66 20.08
C PRO A 223 28.65 2.78 20.87
N ASP A 224 27.92 3.34 21.84
CA ASP A 224 26.99 2.58 22.68
C ASP A 224 25.78 2.12 21.87
N GLN A 225 25.23 2.98 21.01
CA GLN A 225 24.14 2.63 20.09
C GLN A 225 24.56 1.55 19.10
N LEU A 226 25.78 1.65 18.54
CA LEU A 226 26.30 0.66 17.61
C LEU A 226 26.49 -0.71 18.29
N TRP A 227 27.01 -0.68 19.51
CA TRP A 227 27.15 -1.90 20.32
C TRP A 227 25.79 -2.55 20.56
N GLU A 228 24.86 -1.82 21.17
CA GLU A 228 23.55 -2.28 21.61
C GLU A 228 22.70 -2.85 20.44
N THR A 229 22.80 -2.25 19.24
CA THR A 229 21.92 -2.58 18.11
C THR A 229 22.54 -3.57 17.13
N THR A 230 23.88 -3.58 17.00
CA THR A 230 24.55 -4.24 15.87
C THR A 230 25.63 -5.23 16.30
N MET A 231 26.30 -5.00 17.45
CA MET A 231 27.44 -5.78 17.86
C MET A 231 27.13 -6.78 18.99
N ASP A 232 26.26 -6.42 19.92
CA ASP A 232 25.90 -7.26 21.06
C ASP A 232 25.32 -8.60 20.59
N PRO A 233 25.94 -9.74 20.94
CA PRO A 233 25.49 -11.07 20.52
C PRO A 233 24.05 -11.41 20.91
N GLU A 234 23.53 -10.80 22.00
CA GLU A 234 22.18 -11.08 22.48
C GLU A 234 21.11 -10.26 21.76
N GLN A 235 21.47 -9.09 21.21
CA GLN A 235 20.53 -8.15 20.59
C GLN A 235 20.66 -8.08 19.08
N ARG A 236 21.86 -8.33 18.54
CA ARG A 236 22.14 -8.20 17.11
C ARG A 236 21.33 -9.16 16.24
N ARG A 237 20.99 -8.67 15.07
CA ARG A 237 20.40 -9.49 14.00
C ARG A 237 21.44 -9.72 12.91
N MET A 238 21.54 -10.97 12.46
CA MET A 238 22.48 -11.40 11.46
C MET A 238 21.74 -12.15 10.36
N LEU A 239 21.96 -11.76 9.12
CA LEU A 239 21.52 -12.51 7.94
C LEU A 239 22.62 -13.52 7.58
N CYS A 240 22.32 -14.80 7.60
CA CYS A 240 23.23 -15.83 7.10
C CYS A 240 23.18 -15.83 5.56
N VAL A 241 24.35 -15.70 4.94
CA VAL A 241 24.46 -15.79 3.48
C VAL A 241 24.51 -17.26 3.08
N THR A 242 23.53 -17.68 2.31
CA THR A 242 23.46 -19.01 1.69
C THR A 242 23.57 -18.89 0.19
N ILE A 243 24.12 -19.92 -0.46
CA ILE A 243 24.19 -20.03 -1.91
C ILE A 243 23.40 -21.27 -2.27
N ASP A 244 22.21 -21.08 -2.83
CA ASP A 244 21.35 -22.18 -3.27
C ASP A 244 21.75 -22.69 -4.65
N ASP A 245 22.19 -21.79 -5.54
CA ASP A 245 22.73 -22.10 -6.87
C ASP A 245 24.04 -21.33 -7.08
N ALA A 246 25.15 -22.07 -7.05
CA ALA A 246 26.48 -21.48 -7.19
C ALA A 246 26.76 -20.96 -8.62
N ILE A 247 26.15 -21.57 -9.66
CA ILE A 247 26.34 -21.16 -11.05
C ILE A 247 25.58 -19.83 -11.29
N ALA A 248 24.34 -19.76 -10.85
CA ALA A 248 23.53 -18.52 -10.96
C ALA A 248 24.16 -17.37 -10.16
N ALA A 249 24.69 -17.65 -8.97
CA ALA A 249 25.41 -16.66 -8.16
C ALA A 249 26.67 -16.13 -8.87
N ASP A 250 27.50 -17.02 -9.45
CA ASP A 250 28.70 -16.65 -10.18
C ASP A 250 28.37 -15.80 -11.42
N GLN A 251 27.34 -16.17 -12.17
CA GLN A 251 26.86 -15.39 -13.32
C GLN A 251 26.41 -13.99 -12.89
N MET A 252 25.66 -13.88 -11.78
CA MET A 252 25.19 -12.59 -11.26
C MET A 252 26.37 -11.71 -10.82
N PHE A 253 27.35 -12.27 -10.10
CA PHE A 253 28.55 -11.53 -9.72
C PHE A 253 29.36 -11.10 -10.93
N THR A 254 29.53 -11.96 -11.94
CA THR A 254 30.24 -11.64 -13.18
C THR A 254 29.52 -10.50 -13.94
N THR A 255 28.20 -10.55 -14.03
CA THR A 255 27.41 -9.51 -14.70
C THR A 255 27.50 -8.16 -13.99
N LEU A 256 27.34 -8.15 -12.66
CA LEU A 256 27.25 -6.90 -11.90
C LEU A 256 28.60 -6.29 -11.53
N MET A 257 29.64 -7.13 -11.31
CA MET A 257 30.93 -6.73 -10.79
C MET A 257 32.12 -7.10 -11.71
N GLY A 258 31.87 -7.75 -12.84
CA GLY A 258 32.90 -8.07 -13.82
C GLY A 258 33.38 -6.82 -14.58
N ASP A 259 34.46 -7.00 -15.35
CA ASP A 259 35.09 -5.91 -16.11
C ASP A 259 34.25 -5.47 -17.33
N ASP A 260 33.37 -6.36 -17.84
CA ASP A 260 32.52 -6.07 -18.98
C ASP A 260 31.35 -5.17 -18.60
N VAL A 261 31.29 -4.03 -19.27
CA VAL A 261 30.25 -3.01 -19.00
C VAL A 261 28.93 -3.37 -19.68
N GLU A 262 28.95 -3.96 -20.87
CA GLU A 262 27.78 -4.21 -21.70
C GLU A 262 26.76 -5.16 -21.05
N PRO A 263 27.13 -6.32 -20.48
CA PRO A 263 26.18 -7.18 -19.78
C PRO A 263 25.52 -6.49 -18.58
N ARG A 264 26.26 -5.63 -17.86
CA ARG A 264 25.75 -4.86 -16.74
C ARG A 264 24.76 -3.80 -17.19
N ARG A 265 25.05 -3.09 -18.28
CA ARG A 265 24.16 -2.10 -18.88
C ARG A 265 22.83 -2.73 -19.28
N LEU A 266 22.87 -3.85 -20.00
CA LEU A 266 21.68 -4.59 -20.41
C LEU A 266 20.87 -5.07 -19.20
N PHE A 267 21.52 -5.63 -18.18
CA PHE A 267 20.85 -6.04 -16.95
C PHE A 267 20.11 -4.89 -16.26
N ILE A 268 20.74 -3.70 -16.18
CA ILE A 268 20.12 -2.51 -15.59
C ILE A 268 18.92 -2.06 -16.42
N GLU A 269 19.03 -2.01 -17.74
CA GLU A 269 17.95 -1.61 -18.65
C GLU A 269 16.74 -2.57 -18.55
N GLU A 270 16.98 -3.89 -18.56
CA GLU A 270 15.93 -4.91 -18.46
C GLU A 270 15.21 -4.90 -17.11
N ASN A 271 15.91 -4.53 -16.04
CA ASN A 271 15.36 -4.53 -14.69
C ASN A 271 14.95 -3.13 -14.17
N ALA A 272 15.13 -2.06 -14.96
CA ALA A 272 14.87 -0.69 -14.53
C ALA A 272 13.45 -0.46 -13.98
N LEU A 273 12.45 -1.11 -14.57
CA LEU A 273 11.05 -1.02 -14.14
C LEU A 273 10.73 -1.84 -12.88
N ARG A 274 11.65 -2.73 -12.44
CA ARG A 274 11.47 -3.59 -11.26
C ARG A 274 12.09 -2.99 -10.01
N VAL A 275 12.84 -1.91 -10.13
CA VAL A 275 13.50 -1.27 -8.99
C VAL A 275 12.46 -0.64 -8.08
N ALA A 276 12.45 -1.05 -6.82
CA ALA A 276 11.52 -0.57 -5.81
C ALA A 276 12.11 0.54 -4.93
N ASN A 277 13.43 0.49 -4.66
CA ASN A 277 14.12 1.43 -3.79
C ASN A 277 15.38 1.93 -4.49
N LEU A 278 15.32 3.14 -5.04
CA LEU A 278 16.50 3.85 -5.52
C LEU A 278 17.00 4.74 -4.38
N ASP A 279 18.27 4.59 -4.04
CA ASP A 279 18.97 5.46 -3.09
C ASP A 279 19.49 6.68 -3.88
N PHE A 280 18.83 7.83 -3.70
CA PHE A 280 19.24 9.12 -4.28
C PHE A 280 19.87 10.02 -3.21
#